data_f3cb52698fa9528ea57f2ecdffa64f98
#
_entry.id   f3cb52698fa9528ea57f2ecdffa64f98
#
_cell.length_a   1.000
_cell.length_b   1.000
_cell.length_c   1.000
_cell.angle_alpha   90.00
_cell.angle_beta   90.00
_cell.angle_gamma   90.00
#
_symmetry.space_group_name_H-M   'P 1'
#
loop_
_entity.id
_entity.type
_entity.pdbx_description
1 polymer ?
#
loop_
_entity_poly.entity_id
_entity_poly.type
_entity_poly.pdbx_seq_one_letter_code
_entity_poly.pdbx_strand_id
1 'polypeptide(L)' 'MVYDLSFLTESGSGKSIAINPQLVRFVIEIDDKKVAIVFDKEHQIMVDDTVASVSEHLRKAVR' A
#
# COMPACT_ATOMS: atom_id res chain seq x y z
N MET A 1 -17.73 -9.62 -6.18
CA MET A 1 -16.64 -8.67 -6.36
C MET A 1 -15.30 -9.40 -6.23
N VAL A 2 -14.40 -9.19 -7.13
CA VAL A 2 -13.10 -9.87 -7.16
C VAL A 2 -12.00 -8.87 -6.80
N TYR A 3 -11.06 -9.29 -5.95
CA TYR A 3 -9.91 -8.49 -5.58
C TYR A 3 -8.65 -9.16 -6.08
N ASP A 4 -7.81 -8.40 -6.77
CA ASP A 4 -6.46 -8.84 -7.12
C ASP A 4 -5.49 -8.31 -6.07
N LEU A 5 -4.30 -8.90 -6.01
CA LEU A 5 -3.23 -8.35 -5.19
C LEU A 5 -2.64 -7.12 -5.87
N SER A 6 -2.30 -6.13 -5.08
CA SER A 6 -1.63 -4.94 -5.57
C SER A 6 -0.14 -5.06 -5.30
N PHE A 7 0.69 -4.82 -6.30
CA PHE A 7 2.14 -4.98 -6.18
C PHE A 7 2.81 -3.63 -6.00
N LEU A 8 3.55 -3.50 -4.92
CA LEU A 8 4.25 -2.28 -4.56
C LEU A 8 5.68 -2.62 -4.15
N THR A 9 6.51 -1.60 -4.01
CA THR A 9 7.90 -1.77 -3.60
C THR A 9 8.08 -1.27 -2.17
N GLU A 10 8.57 -2.15 -1.30
CA GLU A 10 8.80 -1.80 0.10
C GLU A 10 9.93 -0.79 0.24
N SER A 11 9.71 0.23 1.07
CA SER A 11 10.73 1.23 1.37
C SER A 11 11.89 0.60 2.13
N GLY A 12 13.10 0.97 1.76
CA GLY A 12 14.31 0.49 2.43
C GLY A 12 14.87 -0.79 1.83
N SER A 13 14.07 -1.84 1.71
CA SER A 13 14.55 -3.11 1.18
C SER A 13 14.53 -3.17 -0.35
N GLY A 14 13.68 -2.38 -0.98
CA GLY A 14 13.49 -2.43 -2.42
C GLY A 14 12.77 -3.68 -2.91
N LYS A 15 12.27 -4.50 -2.00
CA LYS A 15 11.61 -5.74 -2.39
C LYS A 15 10.19 -5.47 -2.86
N SER A 16 9.76 -6.27 -3.84
CA SER A 16 8.39 -6.23 -4.32
C SER A 16 7.49 -6.91 -3.29
N ILE A 17 6.37 -6.28 -2.98
CA ILE A 17 5.38 -6.85 -2.06
C ILE A 17 4.03 -6.90 -2.76
N ALA A 18 3.24 -7.89 -2.38
CA ALA A 18 1.89 -8.06 -2.88
C ALA A 18 0.92 -7.83 -1.73
N ILE A 19 -0.01 -6.92 -1.90
CA ILE A 19 -0.92 -6.49 -0.86
C ILE A 19 -2.35 -6.82 -1.27
N ASN A 20 -3.10 -7.39 -0.33
CA ASN A 20 -4.54 -7.57 -0.52
C ASN A 20 -5.23 -6.25 -0.14
N PRO A 21 -5.77 -5.50 -1.12
CA PRO A 21 -6.36 -4.20 -0.84
C PRO A 21 -7.55 -4.27 0.10
N GLN A 22 -8.19 -5.41 0.20
CA GLN A 22 -9.34 -5.62 1.07
C GLN A 22 -8.96 -5.55 2.55
N LEU A 23 -7.69 -5.82 2.88
CA LEU A 23 -7.20 -5.83 4.24
C LEU A 23 -6.61 -4.49 4.67
N VAL A 24 -6.48 -3.54 3.76
CA VAL A 24 -5.90 -2.23 4.07
C VAL A 24 -6.94 -1.37 4.78
N ARG A 25 -6.59 -0.85 5.94
CA ARG A 25 -7.46 0.05 6.68
C ARG A 25 -7.32 1.48 6.20
N PHE A 26 -6.10 1.95 6.07
CA PHE A 26 -5.84 3.29 5.55
C PHE A 26 -4.38 3.41 5.11
N VAL A 27 -4.12 4.47 4.37
CA VAL A 27 -2.79 4.85 3.91
C VAL A 27 -2.53 6.25 4.45
N ILE A 28 -1.36 6.45 5.05
CA ILE A 28 -1.03 7.75 5.63
C ILE A 28 0.33 8.23 5.10
N GLU A 29 0.41 9.52 4.79
CA GLU A 29 1.65 10.14 4.37
C GLU A 29 2.59 10.28 5.56
N ILE A 30 3.82 9.78 5.38
CA ILE A 30 4.87 9.93 6.38
C ILE A 30 5.80 11.07 6.00
N ASP A 31 6.03 11.22 4.69
CA ASP A 31 7.05 12.09 4.13
C ASP A 31 6.66 12.36 2.67
N ASP A 32 7.37 13.22 1.96
CA ASP A 32 7.05 13.63 0.59
C ASP A 32 6.86 12.46 -0.37
N LYS A 33 7.65 11.40 -0.19
CA LYS A 33 7.63 10.24 -1.08
C LYS A 33 7.58 8.93 -0.31
N LYS A 34 7.01 8.96 0.88
CA LYS A 34 6.91 7.78 1.71
C LYS A 34 5.55 7.74 2.38
N VAL A 35 4.88 6.60 2.27
CA VAL A 35 3.59 6.39 2.91
C VAL A 35 3.61 5.09 3.68
N ALA A 36 2.80 5.02 4.72
CA ALA A 36 2.56 3.79 5.47
C ALA A 36 1.21 3.24 5.07
N ILE A 37 1.18 1.95 4.75
CA ILE A 37 -0.05 1.21 4.48
C ILE A 37 -0.36 0.44 5.75
N VAL A 38 -1.47 0.76 6.39
CA VAL A 38 -1.81 0.23 7.71
C VAL A 38 -2.89 -0.82 7.58
N PHE A 39 -2.60 -2.01 8.09
CA PHE A 39 -3.55 -3.13 8.11
C PHE A 39 -4.24 -3.24 9.46
N ASP A 40 -3.48 -3.07 10.54
CA ASP A 40 -4.02 -2.96 11.89
C ASP A 40 -3.01 -2.25 12.80
N LYS A 41 -3.21 -2.27 14.11
CA LYS A 41 -2.38 -1.52 15.07
C LYS A 41 -0.89 -1.87 15.00
N GLU A 42 -0.58 -3.11 14.68
CA GLU A 42 0.79 -3.60 14.72
C GLU A 42 1.33 -3.97 13.34
N HIS A 43 0.48 -3.89 12.32
CA HIS A 43 0.86 -4.29 10.97
C HIS A 43 0.79 -3.10 10.04
N GLN A 44 1.96 -2.62 9.65
CA GLN A 44 2.06 -1.57 8.65
C GLN A 44 3.28 -1.82 7.77
N ILE A 45 3.22 -1.33 6.56
CA ILE A 45 4.29 -1.45 5.58
C ILE A 45 4.56 -0.06 5.01
N MET A 46 5.84 0.28 4.87
CA MET A 46 6.21 1.55 4.26
C MET A 46 6.60 1.35 2.81
N VAL A 47 6.12 2.23 1.94
CA VAL A 47 6.48 2.23 0.53
C VAL A 47 6.93 3.64 0.13
N ASP A 48 7.83 3.71 -0.85
CA ASP A 48 8.34 4.97 -1.38
C ASP A 48 7.43 5.44 -2.50
N ASP A 49 6.36 6.13 -2.12
CA ASP A 49 5.36 6.59 -3.07
C ASP A 49 4.53 7.69 -2.43
N THR A 50 3.50 8.16 -3.14
CA THR A 50 2.57 9.14 -2.62
C THR A 50 1.25 8.48 -2.24
N VAL A 51 0.47 9.14 -1.38
CA VAL A 51 -0.85 8.64 -1.00
C VAL A 51 -1.74 8.49 -2.24
N ALA A 52 -1.68 9.46 -3.15
CA ALA A 52 -2.50 9.41 -4.37
C ALA A 52 -2.14 8.21 -5.25
N SER A 53 -0.85 7.96 -5.43
CA SER A 53 -0.38 6.85 -6.26
C SER A 53 -0.71 5.50 -5.63
N VAL A 54 -0.48 5.33 -4.34
CA VAL A 54 -0.79 4.09 -3.63
C VAL A 54 -2.29 3.83 -3.65
N SER A 55 -3.09 4.86 -3.39
CA SER A 55 -4.55 4.73 -3.42
C SER A 55 -5.04 4.28 -4.79
N GLU A 56 -4.44 4.81 -5.86
CA GLU A 56 -4.78 4.41 -7.22
C GLU A 56 -4.43 2.95 -7.49
N HIS A 57 -3.26 2.50 -7.02
CA HIS A 57 -2.85 1.09 -7.16
C HIS A 57 -3.82 0.15 -6.45
N LEU A 58 -4.23 0.52 -5.24
CA LEU A 58 -5.17 -0.29 -4.47
C LEU A 58 -6.55 -0.32 -5.12
N ARG A 59 -6.98 0.82 -5.63
CA ARG A 59 -8.28 0.93 -6.30
C ARG A 59 -8.34 0.06 -7.55
N LYS A 60 -7.27 0.02 -8.32
CA LYS A 60 -7.20 -0.77 -9.55
C LYS A 60 -7.20 -2.26 -9.30
N ALA A 61 -6.82 -2.69 -8.11
CA ALA A 61 -6.82 -4.11 -7.75
C ALA A 61 -8.21 -4.63 -7.40
N VAL A 62 -9.20 -3.76 -7.30
CA VAL A 62 -10.59 -4.13 -7.04
C VAL A 62 -11.33 -4.22 -8.37
N ARG A 63 -12.00 -5.32 -8.60
CA ARG A 63 -12.76 -5.56 -9.83
C ARG A 63 -14.23 -5.82 -9.56
#